data_49e94f86df9b116e42438981d6d6d1cb
#
_entry.id   49e94f86df9b116e42438981d6d6d1cb
#
_cell.length_a   1.000
_cell.length_b   1.000
_cell.length_c   1.000
_cell.angle_alpha   90.00
_cell.angle_beta   90.00
_cell.angle_gamma   90.00
#
_symmetry.space_group_name_H-M   'P 1'
#
loop_
_entity.id
_entity.type
_entity.pdbx_description
1 polymer ?
#
loop_
_entity_poly.entity_id
_entity_poly.type
_entity_poly.pdbx_seq_one_letter_code
_entity_poly.pdbx_strand_id
1 'polypeptide(L)'
;MTKYYHLIENQTFEWEKAELIRYYIKDEKLIKIISENNKELIITKEHLLLIATGKKQLSLLWRTGENLKVGDLLLETINSFKDINPIKIKEIKYIENIEEVYDLTVPKNHSFIANGIISKNSGKSYTLGVITEEIANLPPETSRNIAPIIFDTMGIFWTMKFKNEKEKSILDEWKLEPKSSPIKVFAPIGKLEEYKDKGIPIDEAFALKASELESEDWIITFNVSMTSQEGVLITNTISELKKEKDSFAIQDIIHQINKTHNISQETKNIANSLFQAAESWGIFATTTEGIEITDLINAGKTTIIDLSVYSSIGSFNVRGLVIGLVSRKIFTQRINARKQEEIQSIQHGIDYMSYNPTRETPLVWLFIDEAHEFLKKNEKTPATDALVQILREGRQPGISLVLATQQPGQIHNDVMTQSDIIISHRVTSKPDIEALNQIMQTYLLESIKSSMDKLPSSKGSAIILDDNSERIYPMRMRPRLTWHGGESPSAVKDQSNL
;
A
#
# COMPACT_ATOMS: atom_id res chain seq x y z
N MET A 1 -3.92 -21.19 24.91
CA MET A 1 -4.91 -21.26 23.84
C MET A 1 -5.98 -20.23 24.15
N THR A 2 -5.90 -19.06 23.53
CA THR A 2 -6.84 -17.97 23.80
C THR A 2 -7.98 -18.10 22.80
N LYS A 3 -9.20 -18.35 23.30
CA LYS A 3 -10.42 -18.39 22.48
C LYS A 3 -11.03 -17.01 22.54
N TYR A 4 -11.44 -16.47 21.39
CA TYR A 4 -12.11 -15.17 21.29
C TYR A 4 -13.53 -15.35 20.77
N TYR A 5 -14.45 -14.51 21.23
CA TYR A 5 -15.82 -14.49 20.74
C TYR A 5 -15.96 -13.48 19.59
N HIS A 6 -16.83 -13.78 18.64
CA HIS A 6 -17.25 -12.84 17.61
C HIS A 6 -18.76 -12.69 17.55
N LEU A 7 -19.22 -11.59 16.97
CA LEU A 7 -20.64 -11.27 16.80
C LEU A 7 -21.13 -11.83 15.45
N ILE A 8 -22.23 -12.60 15.47
CA ILE A 8 -22.93 -13.07 14.28
C ILE A 8 -24.13 -12.15 13.98
N GLU A 9 -24.62 -12.14 12.75
CA GLU A 9 -25.74 -11.29 12.26
C GLU A 9 -27.01 -11.31 13.13
N ASN A 10 -27.20 -12.34 13.94
CA ASN A 10 -28.36 -12.51 14.85
C ASN A 10 -28.09 -12.12 16.31
N GLN A 11 -27.07 -11.29 16.59
CA GLN A 11 -26.65 -10.89 17.93
C GLN A 11 -26.21 -12.05 18.86
N THR A 12 -25.77 -13.16 18.28
CA THR A 12 -25.21 -14.29 19.02
C THR A 12 -23.68 -14.28 18.88
N PHE A 13 -22.98 -14.80 19.90
CA PHE A 13 -21.54 -14.92 19.91
C PHE A 13 -21.12 -16.36 19.75
N GLU A 14 -20.11 -16.60 18.90
CA GLU A 14 -19.46 -17.89 18.78
C GLU A 14 -17.96 -17.76 19.12
N TRP A 15 -17.40 -18.88 19.61
CA TRP A 15 -15.95 -18.98 19.80
C TRP A 15 -15.28 -19.34 18.48
N GLU A 16 -14.38 -18.48 18.02
CA GLU A 16 -13.54 -18.74 16.86
C GLU A 16 -12.08 -18.63 17.22
N LYS A 17 -11.22 -19.36 16.52
CA LYS A 17 -9.79 -19.22 16.64
C LYS A 17 -9.39 -17.92 15.96
N ALA A 18 -8.80 -17.01 16.72
CA ALA A 18 -8.25 -15.78 16.21
C ALA A 18 -6.73 -15.78 16.36
N GLU A 19 -6.09 -15.01 15.56
CA GLU A 19 -4.66 -14.89 15.47
C GLU A 19 -4.20 -13.55 16.03
N LEU A 20 -3.16 -13.58 16.86
CA LEU A 20 -2.60 -12.42 17.53
C LEU A 20 -1.30 -12.01 16.84
N ILE A 21 -1.27 -10.82 16.25
CA ILE A 21 -0.06 -10.22 15.69
C ILE A 21 0.47 -9.19 16.66
N ARG A 22 1.79 -9.17 16.82
CA ARG A 22 2.50 -8.24 17.66
C ARG A 22 3.24 -7.22 16.80
N TYR A 23 3.00 -5.93 17.03
CA TYR A 23 3.68 -4.84 16.37
C TYR A 23 4.51 -4.03 17.36
N TYR A 24 5.65 -3.55 16.89
CA TYR A 24 6.43 -2.54 17.60
C TYR A 24 6.12 -1.18 16.98
N ILE A 25 5.58 -0.27 17.79
CA ILE A 25 5.28 1.10 17.38
C ILE A 25 6.30 2.02 18.04
N LYS A 26 6.93 2.87 17.24
CA LYS A 26 7.85 3.89 17.73
C LYS A 26 7.27 5.27 17.39
N ASP A 27 7.18 6.15 18.39
CA ASP A 27 6.73 7.55 18.26
C ASP A 27 5.26 7.78 17.82
N GLU A 28 4.38 6.79 17.91
CA GLU A 28 2.95 6.96 17.65
C GLU A 28 2.15 7.18 18.94
N LYS A 29 1.22 8.17 18.90
CA LYS A 29 0.30 8.40 20.03
C LYS A 29 -0.82 7.39 19.98
N LEU A 30 -0.88 6.52 20.99
CA LEU A 30 -2.00 5.61 21.18
C LEU A 30 -3.14 6.28 21.93
N ILE A 31 -4.33 5.77 21.75
CA ILE A 31 -5.56 6.26 22.38
C ILE A 31 -5.97 5.26 23.47
N LYS A 32 -5.91 5.71 24.72
CA LYS A 32 -6.46 4.98 25.86
C LYS A 32 -7.89 5.40 26.09
N ILE A 33 -8.80 4.46 26.00
CA ILE A 33 -10.24 4.63 26.24
C ILE A 33 -10.57 3.99 27.57
N ILE A 34 -11.27 4.73 28.41
CA ILE A 34 -11.77 4.25 29.70
C ILE A 34 -13.28 4.33 29.68
N SER A 35 -13.96 3.20 29.88
CA SER A 35 -15.41 3.12 29.98
C SER A 35 -15.94 3.50 31.38
N GLU A 36 -17.25 3.73 31.51
CA GLU A 36 -17.88 3.99 32.80
C GLU A 36 -17.68 2.84 33.81
N ASN A 37 -17.49 1.60 33.35
CA ASN A 37 -17.15 0.43 34.17
C ASN A 37 -15.66 0.32 34.50
N ASN A 38 -14.87 1.37 34.21
CA ASN A 38 -13.42 1.41 34.35
C ASN A 38 -12.67 0.31 33.58
N LYS A 39 -13.26 -0.25 32.50
CA LYS A 39 -12.52 -1.07 31.55
C LYS A 39 -11.66 -0.17 30.67
N GLU A 40 -10.46 -0.59 30.43
CA GLU A 40 -9.48 0.14 29.65
C GLU A 40 -9.20 -0.58 28.34
N LEU A 41 -9.15 0.17 27.25
CA LEU A 41 -8.71 -0.31 25.95
C LEU A 41 -7.70 0.69 25.37
N ILE A 42 -6.58 0.18 24.88
CA ILE A 42 -5.55 0.99 24.23
C ILE A 42 -5.53 0.57 22.75
N ILE A 43 -5.69 1.54 21.87
CA ILE A 43 -5.80 1.32 20.42
C ILE A 43 -4.96 2.34 19.64
N THR A 44 -4.69 2.02 18.38
CA THR A 44 -4.17 3.00 17.42
C THR A 44 -5.28 3.96 16.98
N LYS A 45 -4.93 5.06 16.34
CA LYS A 45 -5.89 6.07 15.87
C LYS A 45 -6.87 5.51 14.87
N GLU A 46 -6.42 4.63 14.00
CA GLU A 46 -7.17 4.04 12.89
C GLU A 46 -8.02 2.86 13.33
N HIS A 47 -7.81 2.34 14.53
CA HIS A 47 -8.49 1.14 15.01
C HIS A 47 -10.01 1.35 15.11
N LEU A 48 -10.79 0.43 14.51
CA LEU A 48 -12.24 0.53 14.44
C LEU A 48 -12.92 -0.11 15.64
N LEU A 49 -13.74 0.66 16.34
CA LEU A 49 -14.61 0.18 17.42
C LEU A 49 -16.08 0.30 17.03
N LEU A 50 -16.86 -0.68 17.44
CA LEU A 50 -18.31 -0.67 17.24
C LEU A 50 -18.98 0.16 18.33
N ILE A 51 -19.69 1.22 17.93
CA ILE A 51 -20.44 2.10 18.82
C ILE A 51 -21.93 2.02 18.54
N ALA A 52 -22.74 2.24 19.59
CA ALA A 52 -24.18 2.38 19.46
C ALA A 52 -24.56 3.86 19.35
N THR A 53 -25.49 4.19 18.47
CA THR A 53 -26.02 5.54 18.28
C THR A 53 -27.55 5.51 18.30
N GLY A 54 -28.19 6.62 18.70
CA GLY A 54 -29.64 6.75 18.73
C GLY A 54 -30.25 6.65 20.14
N LYS A 55 -31.29 7.47 20.43
CA LYS A 55 -31.95 7.53 21.76
C LYS A 55 -33.15 6.59 21.90
N LYS A 56 -33.82 6.22 20.80
CA LYS A 56 -35.02 5.38 20.81
C LYS A 56 -34.84 4.04 20.12
N GLN A 57 -34.00 3.99 19.11
CA GLN A 57 -33.61 2.77 18.40
C GLN A 57 -32.14 2.81 18.26
N LEU A 58 -31.44 1.81 18.81
CA LEU A 58 -29.96 1.72 18.73
C LEU A 58 -29.54 1.30 17.31
N SER A 59 -28.80 2.17 16.67
CA SER A 59 -28.08 1.85 15.41
C SER A 59 -26.63 1.60 15.72
N LEU A 60 -26.02 0.62 15.08
CA LEU A 60 -24.61 0.26 15.27
C LEU A 60 -23.75 0.89 14.18
N LEU A 61 -22.64 1.48 14.57
CA LEU A 61 -21.71 2.17 13.69
C LEU A 61 -20.26 1.86 14.07
N TRP A 62 -19.43 1.54 13.08
CA TRP A 62 -17.99 1.45 13.26
C TRP A 62 -17.36 2.85 13.27
N ARG A 63 -16.48 3.13 14.24
CA ARG A 63 -15.79 4.42 14.37
C ARG A 63 -14.32 4.21 14.68
N THR A 64 -13.42 4.97 14.01
CA THR A 64 -11.97 4.95 14.29
C THR A 64 -11.67 5.56 15.66
N GLY A 65 -10.57 5.13 16.28
CA GLY A 65 -10.12 5.61 17.58
C GLY A 65 -10.04 7.13 17.66
N GLU A 66 -9.49 7.78 16.64
CA GLU A 66 -9.33 9.24 16.57
C GLU A 66 -10.68 10.01 16.55
N ASN A 67 -11.72 9.39 16.04
CA ASN A 67 -13.05 9.98 15.91
C ASN A 67 -13.99 9.69 17.09
N LEU A 68 -13.51 8.95 18.09
CA LEU A 68 -14.25 8.68 19.32
C LEU A 68 -14.35 9.93 20.19
N LYS A 69 -15.47 10.05 20.89
CA LYS A 69 -15.74 11.16 21.83
C LYS A 69 -16.16 10.61 23.18
N VAL A 70 -15.81 11.35 24.24
CA VAL A 70 -16.36 11.07 25.57
C VAL A 70 -17.88 11.14 25.51
N GLY A 71 -18.55 10.11 26.05
CA GLY A 71 -20.00 9.94 25.98
C GLY A 71 -20.48 9.06 24.81
N ASP A 72 -19.63 8.67 23.85
CA ASP A 72 -19.99 7.65 22.86
C ASP A 72 -20.28 6.32 23.56
N LEU A 73 -21.20 5.54 22.99
CA LEU A 73 -21.63 4.26 23.53
C LEU A 73 -20.87 3.11 22.86
N LEU A 74 -19.89 2.56 23.54
CA LEU A 74 -19.22 1.32 23.12
C LEU A 74 -20.14 0.13 23.39
N LEU A 75 -19.99 -0.93 22.62
CA LEU A 75 -20.68 -2.19 22.88
C LEU A 75 -19.80 -3.10 23.72
N GLU A 76 -20.26 -3.38 24.92
CA GLU A 76 -19.60 -4.25 25.89
C GLU A 76 -20.35 -5.57 26.03
N THR A 77 -19.62 -6.66 26.20
CA THR A 77 -20.18 -7.98 26.50
C THR A 77 -20.27 -8.20 28.01
N ILE A 78 -21.42 -8.68 28.46
CA ILE A 78 -21.72 -9.02 29.86
C ILE A 78 -22.06 -10.51 29.96
N ASN A 79 -22.07 -11.06 31.19
CA ASN A 79 -22.47 -12.43 31.51
C ASN A 79 -21.74 -13.50 30.68
N SER A 80 -20.42 -13.49 30.71
CA SER A 80 -19.60 -14.44 29.93
C SER A 80 -19.95 -14.47 28.44
N PHE A 81 -20.17 -13.27 27.88
CA PHE A 81 -20.39 -13.02 26.46
C PHE A 81 -21.78 -13.44 25.92
N LYS A 82 -22.78 -13.52 26.76
CA LYS A 82 -24.16 -13.83 26.30
C LYS A 82 -24.98 -12.60 25.95
N ASP A 83 -24.67 -11.45 26.56
CA ASP A 83 -25.42 -10.20 26.38
C ASP A 83 -24.53 -9.08 25.96
N ILE A 84 -25.05 -8.14 25.15
CA ILE A 84 -24.34 -6.93 24.70
C ILE A 84 -25.05 -5.73 25.33
N ASN A 85 -24.27 -4.89 26.02
CA ASN A 85 -24.78 -3.64 26.55
C ASN A 85 -23.95 -2.44 26.04
N PRO A 86 -24.65 -1.35 25.66
CA PRO A 86 -23.95 -0.10 25.36
C PRO A 86 -23.44 0.54 26.65
N ILE A 87 -22.12 0.84 26.66
CA ILE A 87 -21.47 1.52 27.78
C ILE A 87 -20.81 2.80 27.30
N LYS A 88 -20.96 3.89 28.06
CA LYS A 88 -20.35 5.17 27.67
C LYS A 88 -18.84 5.19 27.87
N ILE A 89 -18.18 5.88 26.96
CA ILE A 89 -16.80 6.31 27.13
C ILE A 89 -16.77 7.40 28.21
N LYS A 90 -16.08 7.10 29.31
CA LYS A 90 -15.88 8.04 30.44
C LYS A 90 -14.74 9.00 30.17
N GLU A 91 -13.64 8.50 29.57
CA GLU A 91 -12.43 9.26 29.37
C GLU A 91 -11.66 8.75 28.14
N ILE A 92 -11.01 9.66 27.42
CA ILE A 92 -10.08 9.37 26.32
C ILE A 92 -8.77 10.08 26.63
N LYS A 93 -7.67 9.33 26.66
CA LYS A 93 -6.32 9.84 26.87
C LYS A 93 -5.40 9.46 25.73
N TYR A 94 -4.50 10.36 25.34
CA TYR A 94 -3.40 10.03 24.44
C TYR A 94 -2.21 9.55 25.27
N ILE A 95 -1.63 8.41 24.89
CA ILE A 95 -0.49 7.80 25.57
C ILE A 95 0.68 7.78 24.61
N GLU A 96 1.82 8.21 25.11
CA GLU A 96 3.13 8.11 24.45
C GLU A 96 3.95 7.01 25.18
N ASN A 97 4.91 6.41 24.50
CA ASN A 97 5.85 5.40 25.04
C ASN A 97 5.28 3.97 25.25
N ILE A 98 4.29 3.55 24.49
CA ILE A 98 4.00 2.11 24.36
C ILE A 98 4.69 1.63 23.09
N GLU A 99 5.64 0.70 23.23
CA GLU A 99 6.43 0.17 22.13
C GLU A 99 5.76 -1.02 21.44
N GLU A 100 4.72 -1.59 22.04
CA GLU A 100 4.16 -2.87 21.63
C GLU A 100 2.62 -2.83 21.57
N VAL A 101 2.07 -3.12 20.39
CA VAL A 101 0.62 -3.27 20.17
C VAL A 101 0.31 -4.60 19.50
N TYR A 102 -0.94 -5.04 19.64
CA TYR A 102 -1.41 -6.32 19.14
C TYR A 102 -2.61 -6.12 18.22
N ASP A 103 -2.64 -6.85 17.12
CA ASP A 103 -3.80 -6.99 16.25
C ASP A 103 -4.34 -8.41 16.26
N LEU A 104 -5.64 -8.56 16.04
CA LEU A 104 -6.33 -9.84 16.04
C LEU A 104 -7.03 -10.06 14.70
N THR A 105 -6.67 -11.12 13.99
CA THR A 105 -7.40 -11.52 12.79
C THR A 105 -8.40 -12.62 13.11
N VAL A 106 -9.65 -12.38 12.75
CA VAL A 106 -10.76 -13.33 12.91
C VAL A 106 -11.26 -13.74 11.54
N PRO A 107 -11.13 -15.01 11.14
CA PRO A 107 -11.28 -15.46 9.76
C PRO A 107 -12.66 -15.23 9.14
N LYS A 108 -13.76 -15.47 9.87
CA LYS A 108 -15.12 -15.42 9.31
C LYS A 108 -15.72 -14.03 9.28
N ASN A 109 -15.67 -13.29 10.39
CA ASN A 109 -16.41 -12.04 10.55
C ASN A 109 -15.53 -10.78 10.62
N HIS A 110 -14.19 -10.95 10.61
CA HIS A 110 -13.22 -9.86 10.71
C HIS A 110 -13.47 -8.88 11.87
N SER A 111 -14.18 -9.35 12.91
CA SER A 111 -14.46 -8.61 14.13
C SER A 111 -14.14 -9.47 15.34
N PHE A 112 -13.63 -8.83 16.38
CA PHE A 112 -13.21 -9.50 17.61
C PHE A 112 -13.56 -8.67 18.84
N ILE A 113 -13.46 -9.27 20.00
CA ILE A 113 -13.69 -8.60 21.27
C ILE A 113 -12.37 -8.49 22.02
N ALA A 114 -11.91 -7.24 22.24
CA ALA A 114 -10.75 -6.92 23.07
C ALA A 114 -11.23 -6.23 24.35
N ASN A 115 -10.86 -6.77 25.51
CA ASN A 115 -11.34 -6.29 26.81
C ASN A 115 -12.88 -6.07 26.90
N GLY A 116 -13.62 -6.89 26.17
CA GLY A 116 -15.09 -6.78 26.12
C GLY A 116 -15.63 -5.81 25.07
N ILE A 117 -14.79 -5.20 24.20
CA ILE A 117 -15.19 -4.21 23.18
C ILE A 117 -14.99 -4.78 21.76
N ILE A 118 -15.88 -4.49 20.82
CA ILE A 118 -15.91 -5.09 19.47
C ILE A 118 -15.13 -4.26 18.42
N SER A 119 -14.27 -4.91 17.58
CA SER A 119 -13.33 -4.33 16.62
C SER A 119 -13.24 -5.08 15.26
N LYS A 120 -12.66 -4.50 14.16
CA LYS A 120 -12.68 -5.05 12.78
C LYS A 120 -11.48 -4.69 11.86
N ASN A 121 -11.22 -5.54 10.79
CA ASN A 121 -10.22 -5.38 9.71
C ASN A 121 -10.81 -5.33 8.28
N SER A 122 -10.06 -4.74 7.25
CA SER A 122 -10.53 -4.54 5.85
C SER A 122 -9.69 -5.33 4.80
N GLY A 123 -10.21 -5.61 3.58
CA GLY A 123 -9.65 -6.56 2.60
C GLY A 123 -8.97 -5.98 1.33
N LYS A 124 -8.28 -4.81 1.37
CA LYS A 124 -7.77 -4.09 0.18
C LYS A 124 -6.59 -4.76 -0.54
N SER A 125 -5.53 -5.13 0.16
CA SER A 125 -4.36 -5.82 -0.41
C SER A 125 -4.72 -7.16 -1.06
N TYR A 126 -5.80 -7.78 -0.58
CA TYR A 126 -6.39 -8.96 -1.19
C TYR A 126 -6.89 -8.66 -2.61
N THR A 127 -7.60 -7.55 -2.80
CA THR A 127 -8.12 -7.09 -4.11
C THR A 127 -7.00 -6.76 -5.10
N LEU A 128 -5.92 -6.10 -4.67
CA LEU A 128 -4.74 -5.88 -5.53
C LEU A 128 -4.20 -7.21 -6.06
N GLY A 129 -4.07 -8.22 -5.20
CA GLY A 129 -3.65 -9.55 -5.60
C GLY A 129 -4.59 -10.21 -6.61
N VAL A 130 -5.92 -10.08 -6.44
CA VAL A 130 -6.89 -10.61 -7.41
C VAL A 130 -6.74 -9.94 -8.77
N ILE A 131 -6.64 -8.63 -8.83
CA ILE A 131 -6.45 -7.90 -10.10
C ILE A 131 -5.16 -8.35 -10.80
N THR A 132 -4.09 -8.52 -10.06
CA THR A 132 -2.80 -9.01 -10.59
C THR A 132 -2.93 -10.43 -11.15
N GLU A 133 -3.65 -11.33 -10.45
CA GLU A 133 -3.94 -12.69 -10.93
C GLU A 133 -4.76 -12.67 -12.22
N GLU A 134 -5.75 -11.79 -12.35
CA GLU A 134 -6.55 -11.66 -13.57
C GLU A 134 -5.69 -11.21 -14.76
N ILE A 135 -4.78 -10.25 -14.56
CA ILE A 135 -3.85 -9.83 -15.62
C ILE A 135 -2.95 -11.01 -16.05
N ALA A 136 -2.44 -11.79 -15.09
CA ALA A 136 -1.62 -12.96 -15.38
C ALA A 136 -2.40 -14.10 -16.08
N ASN A 137 -3.70 -14.17 -15.87
CA ASN A 137 -4.59 -15.16 -16.50
C ASN A 137 -5.18 -14.71 -17.84
N LEU A 138 -4.88 -13.52 -18.33
CA LEU A 138 -5.27 -13.09 -19.69
C LEU A 138 -4.68 -14.05 -20.74
N PRO A 139 -5.32 -14.16 -21.94
CA PRO A 139 -4.77 -14.94 -23.03
C PRO A 139 -3.31 -14.57 -23.30
N PRO A 140 -2.44 -15.55 -23.65
CA PRO A 140 -1.00 -15.33 -23.82
C PRO A 140 -0.64 -14.19 -24.77
N GLU A 141 -1.45 -13.98 -25.84
CA GLU A 141 -1.30 -12.90 -26.80
C GLU A 141 -1.53 -11.52 -26.18
N THR A 142 -2.31 -11.42 -25.11
CA THR A 142 -2.58 -10.18 -24.37
C THR A 142 -1.63 -10.01 -23.19
N SER A 143 -1.46 -11.05 -22.37
CA SER A 143 -0.65 -10.99 -21.15
C SER A 143 0.81 -10.65 -21.44
N ARG A 144 1.39 -11.17 -22.55
CA ARG A 144 2.76 -10.84 -22.98
C ARG A 144 2.98 -9.37 -23.34
N ASN A 145 1.91 -8.59 -23.52
CA ASN A 145 1.99 -7.16 -23.79
C ASN A 145 1.82 -6.30 -22.54
N ILE A 146 1.70 -6.91 -21.37
CA ILE A 146 1.48 -6.21 -20.08
C ILE A 146 2.53 -6.68 -19.07
N ALA A 147 3.13 -5.73 -18.36
CA ALA A 147 4.07 -5.97 -17.26
C ALA A 147 3.51 -5.35 -15.97
N PRO A 148 2.91 -6.14 -15.07
CA PRO A 148 2.53 -5.67 -13.76
C PRO A 148 3.76 -5.54 -12.85
N ILE A 149 3.86 -4.41 -12.13
CA ILE A 149 4.90 -4.15 -11.13
C ILE A 149 4.24 -3.77 -9.82
N ILE A 150 4.49 -4.53 -8.76
CA ILE A 150 3.97 -4.28 -7.41
C ILE A 150 5.08 -3.72 -6.54
N PHE A 151 4.88 -2.54 -5.96
CA PHE A 151 5.69 -2.05 -4.86
C PHE A 151 5.13 -2.61 -3.55
N ASP A 152 5.76 -3.66 -3.05
CA ASP A 152 5.32 -4.37 -1.85
C ASP A 152 5.90 -3.73 -0.59
N THR A 153 5.10 -2.90 0.06
CA THR A 153 5.49 -2.18 1.28
C THR A 153 5.28 -3.01 2.55
N MET A 154 4.49 -4.10 2.45
CA MET A 154 4.12 -4.95 3.56
C MET A 154 4.79 -6.32 3.55
N GLY A 155 5.46 -6.70 2.44
CA GLY A 155 6.11 -8.00 2.28
C GLY A 155 5.13 -9.17 2.18
N ILE A 156 4.02 -9.00 1.50
CA ILE A 156 2.94 -9.99 1.43
C ILE A 156 2.73 -10.60 0.05
N PHE A 157 3.21 -9.95 -1.02
CA PHE A 157 2.91 -10.38 -2.39
C PHE A 157 3.85 -11.48 -2.91
N TRP A 158 5.04 -11.69 -2.30
CA TRP A 158 5.90 -12.84 -2.64
C TRP A 158 5.18 -14.20 -2.49
N THR A 159 4.17 -14.26 -1.63
CA THR A 159 3.36 -15.47 -1.41
C THR A 159 2.53 -15.88 -2.63
N MET A 160 2.40 -15.01 -3.64
CA MET A 160 1.76 -15.35 -4.93
C MET A 160 2.50 -16.46 -5.70
N LYS A 161 3.73 -16.82 -5.30
CA LYS A 161 4.43 -18.03 -5.80
C LYS A 161 3.72 -19.33 -5.41
N PHE A 162 2.85 -19.31 -4.40
CA PHE A 162 2.21 -20.49 -3.84
C PHE A 162 0.71 -20.51 -4.11
N LYS A 163 0.17 -21.72 -4.25
CA LYS A 163 -1.27 -21.95 -4.43
C LYS A 163 -2.04 -21.68 -3.13
N ASN A 164 -3.26 -21.19 -3.23
CA ASN A 164 -4.13 -20.95 -2.09
C ASN A 164 -4.86 -22.23 -1.65
N GLU A 165 -4.15 -23.16 -1.04
CA GLU A 165 -4.74 -24.39 -0.49
C GLU A 165 -5.59 -24.13 0.76
N LYS A 166 -5.42 -22.99 1.42
CA LYS A 166 -6.10 -22.64 2.67
C LYS A 166 -7.57 -22.32 2.47
N GLU A 167 -7.91 -21.64 1.37
CA GLU A 167 -9.30 -21.24 1.05
C GLU A 167 -9.92 -22.15 -0.04
N LYS A 168 -9.46 -23.41 -0.14
CA LYS A 168 -9.91 -24.35 -1.18
C LYS A 168 -11.43 -24.52 -1.19
N SER A 169 -12.07 -24.64 -0.03
CA SER A 169 -13.54 -24.76 0.06
C SER A 169 -14.27 -23.55 -0.53
N ILE A 170 -13.73 -22.34 -0.34
CA ILE A 170 -14.32 -21.13 -0.91
C ILE A 170 -14.07 -21.07 -2.42
N LEU A 171 -12.87 -21.49 -2.86
CA LEU A 171 -12.57 -21.59 -4.30
C LEU A 171 -13.49 -22.58 -5.00
N ASP A 172 -13.77 -23.72 -4.38
CA ASP A 172 -14.71 -24.75 -4.90
C ASP A 172 -16.14 -24.17 -5.07
N GLU A 173 -16.62 -23.34 -4.12
CA GLU A 173 -17.91 -22.65 -4.25
C GLU A 173 -17.95 -21.74 -5.50
N TRP A 174 -16.82 -21.14 -5.87
CA TRP A 174 -16.65 -20.30 -7.06
C TRP A 174 -16.27 -21.08 -8.31
N LYS A 175 -16.14 -22.41 -8.22
CA LYS A 175 -15.65 -23.28 -9.30
C LYS A 175 -14.27 -22.86 -9.83
N LEU A 176 -13.39 -22.47 -8.91
CA LEU A 176 -12.02 -22.05 -9.17
C LEU A 176 -11.05 -23.04 -8.51
N GLU A 177 -9.87 -23.17 -9.13
CA GLU A 177 -8.80 -24.03 -8.59
C GLU A 177 -7.65 -23.17 -8.06
N PRO A 178 -6.99 -23.60 -6.95
CA PRO A 178 -5.79 -22.95 -6.47
C PRO A 178 -4.67 -22.96 -7.53
N LYS A 179 -4.04 -21.82 -7.76
CA LYS A 179 -2.99 -21.66 -8.77
C LYS A 179 -1.90 -20.72 -8.24
N SER A 180 -0.64 -20.99 -8.59
CA SER A 180 0.45 -20.02 -8.41
C SER A 180 0.47 -19.00 -9.54
N SER A 181 0.97 -17.79 -9.27
CA SER A 181 1.14 -16.75 -10.29
C SER A 181 2.60 -16.67 -10.77
N PRO A 182 2.85 -16.39 -12.05
CA PRO A 182 4.21 -16.16 -12.56
C PRO A 182 4.73 -14.81 -12.06
N ILE A 183 5.44 -14.83 -10.94
CA ILE A 183 6.02 -13.64 -10.34
C ILE A 183 7.53 -13.71 -10.27
N LYS A 184 8.18 -12.54 -10.22
CA LYS A 184 9.60 -12.34 -9.98
C LYS A 184 9.79 -11.35 -8.84
N VAL A 185 10.45 -11.79 -7.77
CA VAL A 185 10.60 -11.01 -6.53
C VAL A 185 11.99 -10.43 -6.45
N PHE A 186 12.06 -9.11 -6.32
CA PHE A 186 13.28 -8.33 -6.16
C PHE A 186 13.38 -7.80 -4.73
N ALA A 187 14.57 -7.87 -4.14
CA ALA A 187 14.88 -7.28 -2.84
C ALA A 187 16.12 -6.38 -2.91
N PRO A 188 16.25 -5.37 -2.01
CA PRO A 188 17.42 -4.50 -1.95
C PRO A 188 18.71 -5.29 -1.74
N ILE A 189 19.75 -4.98 -2.53
CA ILE A 189 21.01 -5.73 -2.53
C ILE A 189 21.66 -5.85 -1.16
N GLY A 190 21.65 -4.77 -0.37
CA GLY A 190 22.23 -4.75 0.98
C GLY A 190 21.37 -5.41 2.06
N LYS A 191 20.20 -5.97 1.70
CA LYS A 191 19.26 -6.60 2.64
C LYS A 191 19.01 -8.09 2.36
N LEU A 192 19.67 -8.68 1.38
CA LEU A 192 19.43 -10.06 0.94
C LEU A 192 19.58 -11.10 2.05
N GLU A 193 20.57 -10.94 2.94
CA GLU A 193 20.76 -11.85 4.08
C GLU A 193 19.55 -11.83 5.03
N GLU A 194 18.96 -10.64 5.27
CA GLU A 194 17.77 -10.51 6.11
C GLU A 194 16.55 -11.27 5.52
N TYR A 195 16.38 -11.24 4.19
CA TYR A 195 15.33 -12.02 3.53
C TYR A 195 15.60 -13.51 3.57
N LYS A 196 16.86 -13.91 3.38
CA LYS A 196 17.30 -15.31 3.44
C LYS A 196 17.08 -15.90 4.83
N ASP A 197 17.43 -15.15 5.88
CA ASP A 197 17.23 -15.57 7.28
C ASP A 197 15.73 -15.75 7.61
N LYS A 198 14.87 -14.93 7.00
CA LYS A 198 13.40 -15.05 7.11
C LYS A 198 12.80 -16.15 6.22
N GLY A 199 13.60 -16.78 5.37
CA GLY A 199 13.12 -17.82 4.42
C GLY A 199 12.23 -17.27 3.29
N ILE A 200 12.31 -15.97 2.98
CA ILE A 200 11.53 -15.33 1.91
C ILE A 200 12.22 -15.60 0.57
N PRO A 201 11.53 -16.20 -0.42
CA PRO A 201 12.13 -16.56 -1.70
C PRO A 201 12.31 -15.33 -2.60
N ILE A 202 13.52 -14.78 -2.64
CA ILE A 202 13.93 -13.71 -3.54
C ILE A 202 14.51 -14.32 -4.82
N ASP A 203 14.14 -13.78 -5.98
CA ASP A 203 14.66 -14.21 -7.26
C ASP A 203 15.90 -13.41 -7.65
N GLU A 204 15.87 -12.09 -7.45
CA GLU A 204 16.97 -11.19 -7.81
C GLU A 204 17.14 -10.05 -6.81
N ALA A 205 18.37 -9.54 -6.74
CA ALA A 205 18.68 -8.31 -6.02
C ALA A 205 18.42 -7.09 -6.89
N PHE A 206 18.00 -5.97 -6.31
CA PHE A 206 18.03 -4.70 -7.00
C PHE A 206 18.94 -3.68 -6.30
N ALA A 207 19.56 -2.81 -7.10
CA ALA A 207 20.34 -1.69 -6.62
C ALA A 207 20.12 -0.48 -7.52
N LEU A 208 19.91 0.68 -6.92
CA LEU A 208 19.73 1.95 -7.61
C LEU A 208 21.08 2.62 -7.86
N LYS A 209 21.19 3.37 -8.96
CA LYS A 209 22.36 4.23 -9.23
C LYS A 209 22.14 5.59 -8.56
N ALA A 210 23.06 6.04 -7.72
CA ALA A 210 22.97 7.34 -7.07
C ALA A 210 22.95 8.50 -8.09
N SER A 211 23.61 8.32 -9.24
CA SER A 211 23.64 9.27 -10.35
C SER A 211 22.31 9.50 -11.06
N GLU A 212 21.34 8.61 -10.89
CA GLU A 212 20.01 8.73 -11.49
C GLU A 212 19.05 9.61 -10.69
N LEU A 213 19.43 9.96 -9.45
CA LEU A 213 18.69 10.87 -8.60
C LEU A 213 19.02 12.33 -8.90
N GLU A 214 17.99 13.18 -8.88
CA GLU A 214 18.15 14.62 -8.93
C GLU A 214 18.45 15.18 -7.53
N SER A 215 18.95 16.42 -7.47
CA SER A 215 19.22 17.06 -6.18
C SER A 215 17.97 17.18 -5.31
N GLU A 216 16.83 17.44 -5.94
CA GLU A 216 15.53 17.53 -5.25
C GLU A 216 15.13 16.21 -4.60
N ASP A 217 15.42 15.06 -5.22
CA ASP A 217 15.13 13.74 -4.65
C ASP A 217 15.86 13.53 -3.33
N TRP A 218 17.15 13.91 -3.28
CA TRP A 218 17.96 13.84 -2.07
C TRP A 218 17.44 14.78 -0.99
N ILE A 219 17.16 16.03 -1.36
CA ILE A 219 16.68 17.07 -0.44
C ILE A 219 15.36 16.65 0.21
N ILE A 220 14.38 16.18 -0.58
CA ILE A 220 13.09 15.72 -0.07
C ILE A 220 13.28 14.46 0.80
N THR A 221 14.12 13.52 0.37
CA THR A 221 14.37 12.28 1.11
C THR A 221 15.03 12.53 2.45
N PHE A 222 15.98 13.47 2.51
CA PHE A 222 16.67 13.85 3.74
C PHE A 222 15.87 14.83 4.61
N ASN A 223 14.72 15.30 4.11
CA ASN A 223 13.90 16.33 4.76
C ASN A 223 14.71 17.62 5.09
N VAL A 224 15.53 18.06 4.13
CA VAL A 224 16.38 19.24 4.23
C VAL A 224 15.73 20.39 3.42
N SER A 225 15.84 21.64 3.89
CA SER A 225 15.39 22.79 3.10
C SER A 225 16.34 23.07 1.94
N MET A 226 15.82 23.31 0.73
CA MET A 226 16.63 23.71 -0.44
C MET A 226 17.45 24.98 -0.19
N THR A 227 17.00 25.85 0.68
CA THR A 227 17.66 27.13 1.00
C THR A 227 18.58 27.05 2.21
N SER A 228 18.65 25.90 2.90
CA SER A 228 19.63 25.70 3.97
C SER A 228 21.04 25.54 3.39
N GLN A 229 22.07 25.71 4.21
CA GLN A 229 23.45 25.55 3.78
C GLN A 229 23.73 24.13 3.26
N GLU A 230 23.16 23.12 3.91
CA GLU A 230 23.26 21.72 3.52
C GLU A 230 22.52 21.46 2.20
N GLY A 231 21.32 22.02 2.03
CA GLY A 231 20.53 21.88 0.79
C GLY A 231 21.25 22.49 -0.42
N VAL A 232 21.81 23.68 -0.26
CA VAL A 232 22.63 24.36 -1.31
C VAL A 232 23.88 23.54 -1.62
N LEU A 233 24.57 23.01 -0.59
CA LEU A 233 25.75 22.16 -0.79
C LEU A 233 25.40 20.90 -1.56
N ILE A 234 24.35 20.18 -1.18
CA ILE A 234 23.88 18.96 -1.87
C ILE A 234 23.54 19.28 -3.33
N THR A 235 22.76 20.35 -3.58
CA THR A 235 22.34 20.74 -4.93
C THR A 235 23.55 21.00 -5.83
N ASN A 236 24.51 21.79 -5.35
CA ASN A 236 25.72 22.12 -6.11
C ASN A 236 26.55 20.87 -6.36
N THR A 237 26.78 20.04 -5.34
CA THR A 237 27.57 18.80 -5.45
C THR A 237 27.00 17.85 -6.50
N ILE A 238 25.68 17.58 -6.48
CA ILE A 238 25.03 16.72 -7.47
C ILE A 238 25.11 17.31 -8.86
N SER A 239 24.88 18.64 -9.00
CA SER A 239 24.95 19.33 -10.28
C SER A 239 26.36 19.31 -10.89
N GLU A 240 27.40 19.42 -10.07
CA GLU A 240 28.80 19.33 -10.51
C GLU A 240 29.14 17.89 -10.96
N LEU A 241 28.80 16.89 -10.14
CA LEU A 241 29.06 15.50 -10.49
C LEU A 241 28.36 15.09 -11.78
N LYS A 242 27.12 15.51 -12.01
CA LYS A 242 26.38 15.23 -13.26
C LYS A 242 26.98 15.89 -14.50
N LYS A 243 27.77 16.96 -14.34
CA LYS A 243 28.52 17.58 -15.44
C LYS A 243 29.83 16.86 -15.72
N GLU A 244 30.43 16.27 -14.68
CA GLU A 244 31.77 15.66 -14.79
C GLU A 244 31.71 14.16 -15.12
N LYS A 245 30.62 13.47 -14.70
CA LYS A 245 30.50 12.01 -14.78
C LYS A 245 29.10 11.60 -15.23
N ASP A 246 29.01 10.67 -16.17
CA ASP A 246 27.74 10.04 -16.57
C ASP A 246 27.15 9.15 -15.47
N SER A 247 28.01 8.57 -14.62
CA SER A 247 27.61 7.72 -13.51
C SER A 247 28.53 7.91 -12.30
N PHE A 248 27.93 7.93 -11.10
CA PHE A 248 28.66 8.06 -9.83
C PHE A 248 27.94 7.33 -8.71
N ALA A 249 28.68 6.90 -7.69
CA ALA A 249 28.19 6.28 -6.48
C ALA A 249 28.08 7.30 -5.33
N ILE A 250 27.49 6.90 -4.18
CA ILE A 250 27.40 7.75 -2.98
C ILE A 250 28.77 8.20 -2.49
N GLN A 251 29.79 7.34 -2.60
CA GLN A 251 31.15 7.69 -2.19
C GLN A 251 31.75 8.83 -3.04
N ASP A 252 31.41 8.93 -4.33
CA ASP A 252 31.79 10.08 -5.16
C ASP A 252 31.17 11.38 -4.66
N ILE A 253 29.89 11.32 -4.19
CA ILE A 253 29.18 12.48 -3.62
C ILE A 253 29.89 12.93 -2.34
N ILE A 254 30.18 12.01 -1.42
CA ILE A 254 30.90 12.29 -0.17
C ILE A 254 32.28 12.90 -0.47
N HIS A 255 33.00 12.36 -1.45
CA HIS A 255 34.29 12.88 -1.87
C HIS A 255 34.20 14.30 -2.42
N GLN A 256 33.20 14.60 -3.26
CA GLN A 256 32.97 15.93 -3.82
C GLN A 256 32.59 16.96 -2.76
N ILE A 257 31.71 16.57 -1.78
CA ILE A 257 31.39 17.43 -0.63
C ILE A 257 32.65 17.85 0.12
N ASN A 258 33.56 16.91 0.36
CA ASN A 258 34.81 17.21 1.08
C ASN A 258 35.76 18.12 0.31
N LYS A 259 35.77 18.05 -1.02
CA LYS A 259 36.58 18.93 -1.90
C LYS A 259 36.03 20.36 -1.99
N THR A 260 34.75 20.60 -1.77
CA THR A 260 34.13 21.92 -1.91
C THR A 260 34.80 22.91 -0.97
N HIS A 261 35.18 24.07 -1.48
CA HIS A 261 35.78 25.17 -0.70
C HIS A 261 34.69 26.15 -0.23
N ASN A 262 35.04 27.02 0.72
CA ASN A 262 34.18 28.11 1.23
C ASN A 262 32.86 27.66 1.92
N ILE A 263 32.82 26.44 2.42
CA ILE A 263 31.69 25.87 3.21
C ILE A 263 32.20 25.51 4.60
N SER A 264 31.38 25.73 5.64
CA SER A 264 31.75 25.39 7.01
C SER A 264 31.97 23.88 7.17
N GLN A 265 32.90 23.49 8.04
CA GLN A 265 33.13 22.07 8.31
C GLN A 265 31.89 21.39 8.93
N GLU A 266 31.10 22.13 9.68
CA GLU A 266 29.84 21.65 10.26
C GLU A 266 28.83 21.26 9.18
N THR A 267 28.59 22.13 8.19
CA THR A 267 27.72 21.85 7.04
C THR A 267 28.18 20.63 6.25
N LYS A 268 29.49 20.47 6.02
CA LYS A 268 30.06 19.29 5.36
C LYS A 268 29.82 18.01 6.17
N ASN A 269 30.01 18.08 7.49
CA ASN A 269 29.82 16.93 8.36
C ASN A 269 28.35 16.47 8.36
N ILE A 270 27.39 17.42 8.38
CA ILE A 270 25.96 17.12 8.30
C ILE A 270 25.66 16.44 6.96
N ALA A 271 26.08 17.03 5.83
CA ALA A 271 25.85 16.47 4.50
C ALA A 271 26.49 15.08 4.34
N ASN A 272 27.73 14.89 4.79
CA ASN A 272 28.37 13.58 4.79
C ASN A 272 27.60 12.54 5.61
N SER A 273 27.11 12.91 6.80
CA SER A 273 26.34 12.02 7.64
C SER A 273 25.03 11.58 6.97
N LEU A 274 24.35 12.47 6.23
CA LEU A 274 23.15 12.15 5.47
C LEU A 274 23.45 11.13 4.35
N PHE A 275 24.53 11.30 3.59
CA PHE A 275 24.91 10.34 2.54
C PHE A 275 25.43 9.02 3.11
N GLN A 276 26.14 9.02 4.24
CA GLN A 276 26.51 7.79 4.96
C GLN A 276 25.26 7.03 5.44
N ALA A 277 24.24 7.74 5.93
CA ALA A 277 22.96 7.12 6.25
C ALA A 277 22.31 6.51 4.99
N ALA A 278 22.30 7.21 3.85
CA ALA A 278 21.78 6.69 2.58
C ALA A 278 22.51 5.41 2.13
N GLU A 279 23.83 5.34 2.27
CA GLU A 279 24.62 4.14 1.98
C GLU A 279 24.17 2.95 2.86
N SER A 280 23.87 3.21 4.13
CA SER A 280 23.44 2.16 5.07
C SER A 280 22.06 1.58 4.75
N TRP A 281 21.24 2.23 3.89
CA TRP A 281 19.94 1.68 3.48
C TRP A 281 20.09 0.40 2.64
N GLY A 282 21.24 0.23 1.97
CA GLY A 282 21.51 -0.97 1.17
C GLY A 282 20.68 -1.07 -0.12
N ILE A 283 20.18 0.06 -0.63
CA ILE A 283 19.46 0.13 -1.92
C ILE A 283 20.32 0.65 -3.06
N PHE A 284 21.46 1.26 -2.75
CA PHE A 284 22.35 1.82 -3.77
C PHE A 284 23.44 0.84 -4.14
N ALA A 285 23.78 0.84 -5.44
CA ALA A 285 24.95 0.14 -5.92
C ALA A 285 26.24 0.79 -5.36
N THR A 286 27.17 -0.03 -4.92
CA THR A 286 28.49 0.41 -4.46
C THR A 286 29.40 0.81 -5.62
N THR A 287 29.05 0.37 -6.82
CA THR A 287 29.71 0.71 -8.10
C THR A 287 28.77 1.56 -8.95
N THR A 288 29.20 1.90 -10.16
CA THR A 288 28.36 2.59 -11.15
C THR A 288 27.31 1.66 -11.79
N GLU A 289 27.36 0.36 -11.52
CA GLU A 289 26.41 -0.64 -11.99
C GLU A 289 25.19 -0.72 -11.05
N GLY A 290 23.98 -0.64 -11.59
CA GLY A 290 22.72 -0.80 -10.88
C GLY A 290 21.75 -1.57 -11.76
N ILE A 291 20.54 -1.82 -11.25
CA ILE A 291 19.51 -2.51 -12.03
C ILE A 291 19.06 -1.63 -13.20
N GLU A 292 18.94 -2.22 -14.37
CA GLU A 292 18.29 -1.56 -15.49
C GLU A 292 16.77 -1.68 -15.37
N ILE A 293 16.04 -0.65 -15.79
CA ILE A 293 14.57 -0.65 -15.75
C ILE A 293 13.98 -1.81 -16.58
N THR A 294 14.65 -2.20 -17.64
CA THR A 294 14.28 -3.34 -18.48
C THR A 294 14.17 -4.63 -17.69
N ASP A 295 14.97 -4.80 -16.64
CA ASP A 295 14.97 -6.00 -15.79
C ASP A 295 13.73 -6.07 -14.90
N LEU A 296 13.13 -4.91 -14.61
CA LEU A 296 11.89 -4.79 -13.84
C LEU A 296 10.63 -4.97 -14.70
N ILE A 297 10.73 -4.69 -16.01
CA ILE A 297 9.58 -4.77 -16.94
C ILE A 297 9.54 -6.16 -17.58
N ASN A 298 8.88 -7.10 -16.94
CA ASN A 298 8.80 -8.48 -17.40
C ASN A 298 7.44 -8.74 -18.07
N ALA A 299 7.43 -8.90 -19.39
CA ALA A 299 6.23 -9.20 -20.17
C ALA A 299 5.55 -10.51 -19.71
N GLY A 300 4.27 -10.44 -19.36
CA GLY A 300 3.48 -11.60 -18.92
C GLY A 300 3.86 -12.16 -17.53
N LYS A 301 4.76 -11.51 -16.80
CA LYS A 301 5.12 -11.86 -15.42
C LYS A 301 4.97 -10.64 -14.51
N THR A 302 4.53 -10.88 -13.29
CA THR A 302 4.46 -9.81 -12.29
C THR A 302 5.80 -9.62 -11.60
N THR A 303 6.35 -8.42 -11.66
CA THR A 303 7.51 -8.02 -10.88
C THR A 303 7.05 -7.52 -9.51
N ILE A 304 7.64 -8.04 -8.44
CA ILE A 304 7.43 -7.59 -7.06
C ILE A 304 8.72 -6.97 -6.57
N ILE A 305 8.66 -5.68 -6.21
CA ILE A 305 9.78 -4.97 -5.57
C ILE A 305 9.44 -4.90 -4.08
N ASP A 306 10.08 -5.77 -3.31
CA ASP A 306 9.83 -5.86 -1.88
C ASP A 306 10.59 -4.76 -1.14
N LEU A 307 9.85 -3.86 -0.51
CA LEU A 307 10.33 -2.72 0.27
C LEU A 307 9.97 -2.85 1.75
N SER A 308 9.47 -4.00 2.18
CA SER A 308 8.95 -4.22 3.54
C SER A 308 10.01 -4.13 4.64
N VAL A 309 11.29 -4.30 4.29
CA VAL A 309 12.41 -4.12 5.24
C VAL A 309 12.58 -2.66 5.69
N TYR A 310 12.03 -1.71 4.93
CA TYR A 310 12.09 -0.29 5.31
C TYR A 310 10.82 0.08 6.07
N SER A 311 10.97 0.69 7.25
CA SER A 311 9.84 1.20 8.01
C SER A 311 9.13 2.34 7.27
N SER A 312 7.82 2.42 7.39
CA SER A 312 7.04 3.61 7.00
C SER A 312 7.30 4.78 7.98
N ILE A 313 7.76 4.45 9.18
CA ILE A 313 8.06 5.40 10.26
C ILE A 313 9.58 5.48 10.38
N GLY A 314 10.15 6.59 9.97
CA GLY A 314 11.58 6.82 10.05
C GLY A 314 11.97 8.20 9.58
N SER A 315 13.22 8.59 9.85
CA SER A 315 13.75 9.89 9.44
C SER A 315 13.77 10.08 7.93
N PHE A 316 13.80 8.98 7.15
CA PHE A 316 13.97 9.02 5.71
C PHE A 316 12.90 8.19 4.99
N ASN A 317 12.29 8.77 3.97
CA ASN A 317 11.28 8.08 3.16
C ASN A 317 11.93 7.26 2.02
N VAL A 318 12.63 6.17 2.39
CA VAL A 318 13.32 5.29 1.46
C VAL A 318 12.35 4.61 0.48
N ARG A 319 11.17 4.18 0.96
CA ARG A 319 10.13 3.59 0.11
C ARG A 319 9.69 4.58 -0.97
N GLY A 320 9.39 5.83 -0.58
CA GLY A 320 9.00 6.89 -1.50
C GLY A 320 10.08 7.20 -2.54
N LEU A 321 11.36 7.17 -2.14
CA LEU A 321 12.48 7.36 -3.05
C LEU A 321 12.53 6.28 -4.14
N VAL A 322 12.45 5.01 -3.75
CA VAL A 322 12.45 3.89 -4.72
C VAL A 322 11.26 3.97 -5.66
N ILE A 323 10.05 4.16 -5.12
CA ILE A 323 8.82 4.28 -5.92
C ILE A 323 8.93 5.44 -6.89
N GLY A 324 9.38 6.62 -6.45
CA GLY A 324 9.52 7.81 -7.27
C GLY A 324 10.52 7.61 -8.41
N LEU A 325 11.72 7.11 -8.11
CA LEU A 325 12.76 6.90 -9.11
C LEU A 325 12.35 5.85 -10.15
N VAL A 326 11.87 4.69 -9.71
CA VAL A 326 11.44 3.61 -10.60
C VAL A 326 10.28 4.08 -11.49
N SER A 327 9.29 4.77 -10.91
CA SER A 327 8.15 5.31 -11.66
C SER A 327 8.56 6.31 -12.74
N ARG A 328 9.50 7.21 -12.43
CA ARG A 328 10.03 8.20 -13.38
C ARG A 328 10.79 7.54 -14.53
N LYS A 329 11.63 6.55 -14.22
CA LYS A 329 12.35 5.77 -15.23
C LYS A 329 11.41 5.03 -16.16
N ILE A 330 10.41 4.35 -15.62
CA ILE A 330 9.38 3.64 -16.39
C ILE A 330 8.64 4.63 -17.31
N PHE A 331 8.27 5.80 -16.78
CA PHE A 331 7.59 6.83 -17.56
C PHE A 331 8.43 7.27 -18.76
N THR A 332 9.70 7.61 -18.54
CA THR A 332 10.63 8.03 -19.59
C THR A 332 10.83 6.93 -20.64
N GLN A 333 11.03 5.69 -20.22
CA GLN A 333 11.20 4.54 -21.12
C GLN A 333 9.95 4.30 -21.96
N ARG A 334 8.77 4.33 -21.35
CA ARG A 334 7.51 4.13 -22.09
C ARG A 334 7.21 5.26 -23.08
N ILE A 335 7.51 6.53 -22.76
CA ILE A 335 7.42 7.64 -23.71
C ILE A 335 8.30 7.37 -24.94
N ASN A 336 9.54 6.93 -24.74
CA ASN A 336 10.45 6.64 -25.83
C ASN A 336 9.95 5.45 -26.66
N ALA A 337 9.52 4.37 -26.01
CA ALA A 337 8.94 3.22 -26.70
C ALA A 337 7.70 3.61 -27.50
N ARG A 338 6.81 4.45 -26.95
CA ARG A 338 5.59 4.92 -27.64
C ARG A 338 5.92 5.72 -28.91
N LYS A 339 6.95 6.58 -28.85
CA LYS A 339 7.43 7.30 -30.04
C LYS A 339 7.91 6.34 -31.13
N GLN A 340 8.64 5.29 -30.75
CA GLN A 340 9.11 4.27 -31.70
C GLN A 340 7.93 3.46 -32.28
N GLU A 341 6.96 3.07 -31.48
CA GLU A 341 5.73 2.40 -31.93
C GLU A 341 4.97 3.26 -32.95
N GLU A 342 4.89 4.58 -32.77
CA GLU A 342 4.25 5.49 -33.73
C GLU A 342 5.03 5.63 -35.03
N ILE A 343 6.35 5.77 -34.95
CA ILE A 343 7.22 5.84 -36.14
C ILE A 343 7.07 4.56 -36.95
N GLN A 344 7.09 3.38 -36.31
CA GLN A 344 6.89 2.10 -37.00
C GLN A 344 5.51 2.02 -37.64
N SER A 345 4.45 2.47 -36.95
CA SER A 345 3.09 2.48 -37.50
C SER A 345 2.96 3.36 -38.71
N ILE A 346 3.62 4.53 -38.74
CA ILE A 346 3.63 5.45 -39.90
C ILE A 346 4.42 4.83 -41.06
N GLN A 347 5.55 4.18 -40.80
CA GLN A 347 6.41 3.59 -41.85
C GLN A 347 5.75 2.37 -42.52
N HIS A 348 4.95 1.58 -41.78
CA HIS A 348 4.29 0.41 -42.35
C HIS A 348 2.95 0.72 -43.07
N GLY A 349 2.59 2.00 -43.15
CA GLY A 349 1.36 2.44 -43.83
C GLY A 349 0.10 2.17 -42.99
N ILE A 350 -0.99 2.76 -43.43
CA ILE A 350 -2.23 2.99 -42.68
C ILE A 350 -3.02 1.70 -42.33
N ASP A 351 -2.48 0.53 -42.53
CA ASP A 351 -3.21 -0.70 -42.16
C ASP A 351 -3.09 -0.98 -40.63
N TYR A 352 -3.51 0.02 -39.85
CA TYR A 352 -3.54 -0.01 -38.41
C TYR A 352 -4.40 -1.15 -37.83
N MET A 353 -5.32 -1.69 -38.62
CA MET A 353 -6.20 -2.79 -38.23
C MET A 353 -5.57 -4.16 -38.44
N SER A 354 -4.62 -4.32 -39.34
CA SER A 354 -3.94 -5.59 -39.62
C SER A 354 -2.52 -5.67 -39.03
N TYR A 355 -1.91 -4.54 -38.67
CA TYR A 355 -0.59 -4.49 -38.08
C TYR A 355 -0.70 -4.78 -36.57
N ASN A 356 -0.28 -5.96 -36.14
CA ASN A 356 -0.17 -6.36 -34.76
C ASN A 356 1.30 -6.26 -34.35
N PRO A 357 1.78 -5.05 -33.93
CA PRO A 357 3.17 -4.89 -33.58
C PRO A 357 3.47 -5.76 -32.34
N THR A 358 4.47 -6.62 -32.44
CA THR A 358 5.11 -7.19 -31.26
C THR A 358 5.72 -6.02 -30.50
N ARG A 359 5.14 -5.66 -29.37
CA ARG A 359 5.68 -4.58 -28.53
C ARG A 359 6.99 -5.04 -27.93
N GLU A 360 8.07 -4.37 -28.27
CA GLU A 360 9.38 -4.59 -27.63
C GLU A 360 9.32 -4.23 -26.14
N THR A 361 8.55 -3.19 -25.80
CA THR A 361 8.35 -2.77 -24.41
C THR A 361 6.86 -2.90 -24.06
N PRO A 362 6.48 -3.78 -23.13
CA PRO A 362 5.08 -3.98 -22.74
C PRO A 362 4.48 -2.73 -22.07
N LEU A 363 3.15 -2.65 -22.04
CA LEU A 363 2.41 -1.70 -21.22
C LEU A 363 2.66 -2.01 -19.75
N VAL A 364 2.77 -0.99 -18.91
CA VAL A 364 3.12 -1.17 -17.50
C VAL A 364 1.92 -0.85 -16.60
N TRP A 365 1.64 -1.76 -15.68
CA TRP A 365 0.69 -1.55 -14.61
C TRP A 365 1.42 -1.49 -13.26
N LEU A 366 1.42 -0.30 -12.63
CA LEU A 366 2.06 -0.07 -11.34
C LEU A 366 1.03 -0.24 -10.22
N PHE A 367 1.31 -1.13 -9.29
CA PHE A 367 0.49 -1.41 -8.12
C PHE A 367 1.16 -0.85 -6.87
N ILE A 368 0.46 -0.03 -6.12
CA ILE A 368 0.95 0.58 -4.89
C ILE A 368 -0.07 0.36 -3.79
N ASP A 369 0.30 -0.42 -2.78
CA ASP A 369 -0.48 -0.54 -1.56
C ASP A 369 -0.16 0.61 -0.59
N GLU A 370 -1.11 0.96 0.26
CA GLU A 370 -1.04 2.10 1.20
C GLU A 370 -0.61 3.42 0.52
N ALA A 371 -1.20 3.70 -0.65
CA ALA A 371 -0.82 4.83 -1.52
C ALA A 371 -0.87 6.20 -0.83
N HIS A 372 -1.65 6.35 0.25
CA HIS A 372 -1.68 7.58 1.06
C HIS A 372 -0.34 7.88 1.77
N GLU A 373 0.57 6.91 1.92
CA GLU A 373 1.91 7.17 2.42
C GLU A 373 2.77 7.95 1.42
N PHE A 374 2.50 7.81 0.11
CA PHE A 374 3.31 8.35 -1.00
C PHE A 374 2.64 9.51 -1.73
N LEU A 375 1.32 9.54 -1.75
CA LEU A 375 0.47 10.55 -2.38
C LEU A 375 -0.37 11.27 -1.31
N LYS A 376 0.30 11.94 -0.40
CA LYS A 376 -0.33 12.71 0.68
C LYS A 376 -1.02 13.96 0.14
N LYS A 377 -2.16 14.34 0.73
CA LYS A 377 -2.96 15.49 0.29
C LYS A 377 -2.22 16.84 0.44
N ASN A 378 -1.47 17.01 1.53
CA ASN A 378 -0.91 18.31 1.92
C ASN A 378 0.62 18.29 2.06
N GLU A 379 1.28 17.22 1.70
CA GLU A 379 2.71 17.03 1.91
C GLU A 379 3.32 16.32 0.70
N LYS A 380 4.48 16.74 0.25
CA LYS A 380 5.24 16.05 -0.80
C LYS A 380 6.14 14.97 -0.22
N THR A 381 6.17 13.85 -0.90
CA THR A 381 7.12 12.76 -0.70
C THR A 381 8.02 12.63 -1.93
N PRO A 382 9.14 11.90 -1.88
CA PRO A 382 9.98 11.67 -3.06
C PRO A 382 9.24 11.01 -4.24
N ALA A 383 8.13 10.30 -3.97
CA ALA A 383 7.31 9.65 -5.01
C ALA A 383 6.26 10.58 -5.63
N THR A 384 5.88 11.67 -4.93
CA THR A 384 4.68 12.45 -5.27
C THR A 384 4.70 12.96 -6.71
N ASP A 385 5.76 13.64 -7.12
CA ASP A 385 5.81 14.31 -8.43
C ASP A 385 5.79 13.28 -9.58
N ALA A 386 6.52 12.16 -9.45
CA ALA A 386 6.54 11.09 -10.45
C ALA A 386 5.17 10.40 -10.58
N LEU A 387 4.51 10.11 -9.46
CA LEU A 387 3.20 9.46 -9.47
C LEU A 387 2.10 10.40 -9.98
N VAL A 388 2.12 11.68 -9.60
CA VAL A 388 1.18 12.69 -10.10
C VAL A 388 1.35 12.88 -11.61
N GLN A 389 2.59 12.87 -12.12
CA GLN A 389 2.84 12.91 -13.55
C GLN A 389 2.21 11.70 -14.26
N ILE A 390 2.39 10.50 -13.73
CA ILE A 390 1.77 9.30 -14.32
C ILE A 390 0.24 9.37 -14.25
N LEU A 391 -0.35 9.87 -13.17
CA LEU A 391 -1.81 10.05 -13.07
C LEU A 391 -2.34 10.95 -14.19
N ARG A 392 -1.65 12.04 -14.50
CA ARG A 392 -2.09 13.03 -15.52
C ARG A 392 -1.76 12.61 -16.96
N GLU A 393 -0.61 11.98 -17.16
CA GLU A 393 -0.01 11.80 -18.48
C GLU A 393 0.23 10.32 -18.85
N GLY A 394 0.07 9.38 -17.91
CA GLY A 394 0.40 7.96 -18.09
C GLY A 394 -0.41 7.23 -19.16
N ARG A 395 -1.60 7.72 -19.50
CA ARG A 395 -2.48 7.13 -20.53
C ARG A 395 -1.79 7.06 -21.90
N GLN A 396 -1.12 8.12 -22.32
CA GLN A 396 -0.48 8.18 -23.64
C GLN A 396 0.68 7.19 -23.78
N PRO A 397 1.66 7.09 -22.85
CA PRO A 397 2.73 6.09 -22.92
C PRO A 397 2.25 4.67 -22.55
N GLY A 398 1.03 4.48 -22.11
CA GLY A 398 0.48 3.17 -21.75
C GLY A 398 0.93 2.67 -20.37
N ILE A 399 0.87 3.55 -19.38
CA ILE A 399 1.11 3.25 -17.97
C ILE A 399 -0.21 3.40 -17.21
N SER A 400 -0.59 2.39 -16.44
CA SER A 400 -1.74 2.42 -15.54
C SER A 400 -1.29 2.35 -14.09
N LEU A 401 -1.93 3.12 -13.21
CA LEU A 401 -1.73 3.04 -11.75
C LEU A 401 -2.91 2.31 -11.11
N VAL A 402 -2.60 1.36 -10.22
CA VAL A 402 -3.57 0.70 -9.34
C VAL A 402 -3.17 1.02 -7.91
N LEU A 403 -3.94 1.88 -7.28
CA LEU A 403 -3.63 2.43 -5.96
C LEU A 403 -4.61 1.87 -4.93
N ALA A 404 -4.10 1.34 -3.83
CA ALA A 404 -4.93 0.97 -2.69
C ALA A 404 -4.65 1.90 -1.51
N THR A 405 -5.70 2.32 -0.81
CA THR A 405 -5.59 3.18 0.37
C THR A 405 -6.65 2.85 1.40
N GLN A 406 -6.30 3.02 2.66
CA GLN A 406 -7.24 2.99 3.79
C GLN A 406 -7.79 4.37 4.12
N GLN A 407 -7.16 5.43 3.62
CA GLN A 407 -7.47 6.82 3.94
C GLN A 407 -7.75 7.64 2.67
N PRO A 408 -8.89 7.40 1.99
CA PRO A 408 -9.23 8.14 0.76
C PRO A 408 -9.36 9.64 1.00
N GLY A 409 -9.70 10.08 2.21
CA GLY A 409 -9.77 11.50 2.57
C GLY A 409 -8.40 12.19 2.72
N GLN A 410 -7.32 11.44 2.86
CA GLN A 410 -5.95 11.94 3.03
C GLN A 410 -5.07 11.81 1.78
N ILE A 411 -5.57 11.17 0.73
CA ILE A 411 -4.82 10.98 -0.50
C ILE A 411 -4.81 12.25 -1.35
N HIS A 412 -3.79 12.41 -2.21
CA HIS A 412 -3.64 13.54 -3.11
C HIS A 412 -4.86 13.70 -4.02
N ASN A 413 -5.30 14.95 -4.25
CA ASN A 413 -6.52 15.23 -5.01
C ASN A 413 -6.52 14.64 -6.42
N ASP A 414 -5.36 14.62 -7.08
CA ASP A 414 -5.24 14.07 -8.45
C ASP A 414 -5.59 12.59 -8.52
N VAL A 415 -5.35 11.81 -7.46
CA VAL A 415 -5.79 10.40 -7.43
C VAL A 415 -7.30 10.31 -7.60
N MET A 416 -8.03 11.21 -6.92
CA MET A 416 -9.49 11.21 -6.92
C MET A 416 -10.06 11.72 -8.25
N THR A 417 -9.41 12.71 -8.87
CA THR A 417 -9.91 13.36 -10.09
C THR A 417 -9.46 12.69 -11.39
N GLN A 418 -8.42 11.84 -11.34
CA GLN A 418 -7.87 11.15 -12.51
C GLN A 418 -8.15 9.63 -12.50
N SER A 419 -8.96 9.15 -11.56
CA SER A 419 -9.30 7.72 -11.47
C SER A 419 -10.53 7.42 -12.31
N ASP A 420 -10.38 6.60 -13.36
CA ASP A 420 -11.47 6.13 -14.21
C ASP A 420 -12.36 5.10 -13.49
N ILE A 421 -11.74 4.27 -12.61
CA ILE A 421 -12.44 3.19 -11.88
C ILE A 421 -12.04 3.24 -10.40
N ILE A 422 -13.05 3.23 -9.52
CA ILE A 422 -12.85 3.15 -8.09
C ILE A 422 -13.56 1.92 -7.54
N ILE A 423 -12.80 1.05 -6.88
CA ILE A 423 -13.34 -0.11 -6.16
C ILE A 423 -13.35 0.24 -4.68
N SER A 424 -14.54 0.42 -4.11
CA SER A 424 -14.67 0.71 -2.69
C SER A 424 -15.25 -0.49 -1.95
N HIS A 425 -14.44 -1.09 -1.10
CA HIS A 425 -14.93 -1.99 -0.05
C HIS A 425 -15.74 -1.18 0.96
N ARG A 426 -16.46 -1.88 1.83
CA ARG A 426 -17.33 -1.21 2.82
C ARG A 426 -16.57 -0.16 3.63
N VAL A 427 -16.95 1.11 3.46
CA VAL A 427 -16.42 2.26 4.17
C VAL A 427 -17.49 2.77 5.13
N THR A 428 -17.11 3.06 6.37
CA THR A 428 -18.05 3.49 7.43
C THR A 428 -17.73 4.87 7.99
N SER A 429 -16.52 5.37 7.74
CA SER A 429 -16.05 6.67 8.20
C SER A 429 -16.71 7.80 7.37
N LYS A 430 -17.24 8.82 8.03
CA LYS A 430 -17.87 9.97 7.36
C LYS A 430 -16.92 10.73 6.44
N PRO A 431 -15.66 11.04 6.84
CA PRO A 431 -14.70 11.68 5.95
C PRO A 431 -14.38 10.88 4.68
N ASP A 432 -14.31 9.55 4.78
CA ASP A 432 -14.05 8.69 3.64
C ASP A 432 -15.25 8.59 2.69
N ILE A 433 -16.46 8.54 3.25
CA ILE A 433 -17.70 8.62 2.45
C ILE A 433 -17.80 9.99 1.76
N GLU A 434 -17.44 11.08 2.43
CA GLU A 434 -17.41 12.41 1.85
C GLU A 434 -16.35 12.51 0.75
N ALA A 435 -15.16 11.92 0.93
CA ALA A 435 -14.13 11.86 -0.10
C ALA A 435 -14.61 11.09 -1.35
N LEU A 436 -15.24 9.92 -1.17
CA LEU A 436 -15.86 9.16 -2.26
C LEU A 436 -16.96 9.96 -2.95
N ASN A 437 -17.79 10.71 -2.19
CA ASN A 437 -18.82 11.55 -2.74
C ASN A 437 -18.27 12.74 -3.55
N GLN A 438 -17.09 13.29 -3.18
CA GLN A 438 -16.45 14.37 -3.93
C GLN A 438 -16.00 13.95 -5.34
N ILE A 439 -15.67 12.67 -5.53
CA ILE A 439 -15.31 12.11 -6.84
C ILE A 439 -16.53 12.10 -7.76
N MET A 440 -17.70 11.82 -7.20
CA MET A 440 -18.95 11.65 -7.93
C MET A 440 -19.82 12.89 -7.86
N GLN A 441 -19.25 14.08 -8.05
CA GLN A 441 -19.98 15.37 -7.98
C GLN A 441 -21.22 15.44 -8.89
N THR A 442 -21.34 14.56 -9.86
CA THR A 442 -22.45 14.49 -10.83
C THR A 442 -23.59 13.53 -10.42
N TYR A 443 -23.36 12.58 -9.49
CA TYR A 443 -24.33 11.51 -9.19
C TYR A 443 -24.70 11.43 -7.72
N LEU A 444 -25.96 11.76 -7.45
CA LEU A 444 -26.81 11.41 -6.30
C LEU A 444 -26.07 10.87 -5.06
N LEU A 445 -25.70 11.77 -4.16
CA LEU A 445 -25.16 11.53 -2.81
C LEU A 445 -25.89 10.39 -2.03
N GLU A 446 -27.19 10.21 -2.27
CA GLU A 446 -27.98 9.14 -1.68
C GLU A 446 -27.68 7.76 -2.26
N SER A 447 -27.12 7.67 -3.49
CA SER A 447 -26.91 6.38 -4.16
C SER A 447 -25.69 5.62 -3.64
N ILE A 448 -24.58 6.30 -3.33
CA ILE A 448 -23.35 5.64 -2.82
C ILE A 448 -23.62 5.08 -1.43
N LYS A 449 -24.14 5.90 -0.53
CA LYS A 449 -24.46 5.47 0.83
C LYS A 449 -25.47 4.34 0.82
N SER A 450 -26.55 4.45 0.04
CA SER A 450 -27.56 3.41 -0.09
C SER A 450 -26.98 2.12 -0.69
N SER A 451 -26.06 2.22 -1.67
CA SER A 451 -25.38 1.06 -2.26
C SER A 451 -24.43 0.40 -1.27
N MET A 452 -23.66 1.19 -0.51
CA MET A 452 -22.80 0.70 0.57
C MET A 452 -23.56 0.00 1.70
N ASP A 453 -24.69 0.57 2.11
CA ASP A 453 -25.53 0.00 3.17
C ASP A 453 -26.19 -1.32 2.76
N LYS A 454 -26.45 -1.50 1.47
CA LYS A 454 -27.02 -2.74 0.88
C LYS A 454 -25.99 -3.82 0.58
N LEU A 455 -24.68 -3.51 0.66
CA LEU A 455 -23.65 -4.53 0.43
C LEU A 455 -23.75 -5.66 1.46
N PRO A 456 -23.70 -6.92 1.01
CA PRO A 456 -23.60 -8.05 1.92
C PRO A 456 -22.39 -7.94 2.86
N SER A 457 -22.49 -8.49 4.07
CA SER A 457 -21.37 -8.56 5.02
C SER A 457 -20.29 -9.56 4.61
N SER A 458 -20.49 -10.32 3.53
CA SER A 458 -19.54 -11.32 3.04
C SER A 458 -18.21 -10.71 2.59
N LYS A 459 -17.11 -11.46 2.80
CA LYS A 459 -15.75 -11.11 2.32
C LYS A 459 -15.78 -10.72 0.84
N GLY A 460 -15.06 -9.66 0.50
CA GLY A 460 -14.90 -9.22 -0.89
C GLY A 460 -16.06 -8.36 -1.41
N SER A 461 -17.12 -8.11 -0.63
CA SER A 461 -18.18 -7.20 -1.06
C SER A 461 -17.65 -5.79 -1.26
N ALA A 462 -17.95 -5.20 -2.41
CA ALA A 462 -17.49 -3.88 -2.83
C ALA A 462 -18.49 -3.24 -3.79
N ILE A 463 -18.31 -1.95 -4.05
CA ILE A 463 -18.91 -1.25 -5.19
C ILE A 463 -17.82 -0.84 -6.16
N ILE A 464 -18.11 -0.94 -7.44
CA ILE A 464 -17.33 -0.30 -8.50
C ILE A 464 -18.03 1.00 -8.86
N LEU A 465 -17.27 2.07 -8.86
CA LEU A 465 -17.64 3.36 -9.42
C LEU A 465 -16.89 3.48 -10.75
N ASP A 466 -17.61 3.55 -11.84
CA ASP A 466 -17.04 3.66 -13.18
C ASP A 466 -17.40 5.03 -13.75
N ASP A 467 -16.40 5.89 -13.88
CA ASP A 467 -16.56 7.26 -14.37
C ASP A 467 -16.98 7.29 -15.85
N ASN A 468 -16.52 6.32 -16.65
CA ASN A 468 -16.84 6.28 -18.08
C ASN A 468 -18.32 5.96 -18.34
N SER A 469 -18.91 5.04 -17.58
CA SER A 469 -20.33 4.70 -17.69
C SER A 469 -21.22 5.49 -16.74
N GLU A 470 -20.61 6.27 -15.85
CA GLU A 470 -21.29 7.07 -14.83
C GLU A 470 -22.24 6.22 -13.96
N ARG A 471 -21.80 5.01 -13.60
CA ARG A 471 -22.63 4.02 -12.88
C ARG A 471 -21.92 3.43 -11.67
N ILE A 472 -22.76 2.97 -10.74
CA ILE A 472 -22.33 2.23 -9.54
C ILE A 472 -22.78 0.78 -9.70
N TYR A 473 -21.82 -0.14 -9.57
CA TYR A 473 -22.07 -1.57 -9.64
C TYR A 473 -21.74 -2.24 -8.30
N PRO A 474 -22.68 -2.88 -7.62
CA PRO A 474 -22.35 -3.76 -6.51
C PRO A 474 -21.65 -5.00 -7.05
N MET A 475 -20.59 -5.43 -6.38
CA MET A 475 -19.82 -6.60 -6.77
C MET A 475 -19.33 -7.38 -5.56
N ARG A 476 -18.86 -8.60 -5.80
CA ARG A 476 -18.08 -9.37 -4.84
C ARG A 476 -16.77 -9.80 -5.47
N MET A 477 -15.66 -9.44 -4.85
CA MET A 477 -14.34 -9.89 -5.26
C MET A 477 -14.23 -11.41 -5.04
N ARG A 478 -13.74 -12.13 -6.07
CA ARG A 478 -13.50 -13.56 -5.98
C ARG A 478 -12.40 -13.91 -4.96
N PRO A 479 -12.35 -15.14 -4.46
CA PRO A 479 -11.21 -15.59 -3.67
C PRO A 479 -9.93 -15.63 -4.52
N ARG A 480 -8.77 -15.41 -3.86
CA ARG A 480 -7.46 -15.48 -4.51
C ARG A 480 -7.11 -16.93 -4.90
N LEU A 481 -6.57 -17.10 -6.11
CA LEU A 481 -6.01 -18.37 -6.56
C LEU A 481 -4.66 -18.65 -5.91
N THR A 482 -3.92 -17.59 -5.59
CA THR A 482 -2.61 -17.63 -4.94
C THR A 482 -2.73 -17.44 -3.43
N TRP A 483 -1.75 -17.94 -2.70
CA TRP A 483 -1.68 -17.72 -1.24
C TRP A 483 -1.67 -16.24 -0.90
N HIS A 484 -2.41 -15.85 0.15
CA HIS A 484 -2.41 -14.47 0.65
C HIS A 484 -1.53 -14.35 1.89
N GLY A 485 -0.39 -13.65 1.76
CA GLY A 485 0.57 -13.45 2.86
C GLY A 485 0.15 -12.43 3.91
N GLY A 486 -0.84 -11.57 3.61
CA GLY A 486 -1.36 -10.57 4.54
C GLY A 486 -2.36 -11.13 5.57
N GLU A 487 -2.56 -12.43 5.57
CA GLU A 487 -3.25 -13.09 6.68
C GLU A 487 -2.26 -13.28 7.82
N SER A 488 -2.72 -12.94 8.99
CA SER A 488 -1.95 -13.11 10.21
C SER A 488 -1.64 -14.59 10.48
N PRO A 489 -0.40 -14.96 10.89
CA PRO A 489 0.01 -16.33 11.13
C PRO A 489 -0.82 -17.01 12.23
N SER A 490 -1.35 -18.23 12.02
CA SER A 490 -2.08 -19.01 13.03
C SER A 490 -1.11 -19.73 13.98
N ALA A 491 -1.20 -19.46 15.27
CA ALA A 491 -0.42 -20.18 16.28
C ALA A 491 -0.87 -21.64 16.44
N VAL A 492 -1.93 -22.07 15.74
CA VAL A 492 -2.46 -23.45 15.80
C VAL A 492 -2.48 -24.01 14.39
N LYS A 493 -1.65 -25.03 14.13
CA LYS A 493 -1.76 -25.82 12.90
C LYS A 493 -3.13 -26.51 12.87
N ASP A 494 -3.89 -26.29 11.79
CA ASP A 494 -5.08 -27.08 11.51
C ASP A 494 -4.70 -28.55 11.38
N GLN A 495 -5.08 -29.38 12.34
CA GLN A 495 -4.91 -30.83 12.30
C GLN A 495 -6.01 -31.55 11.48
N SER A 496 -6.77 -30.81 10.66
CA SER A 496 -7.86 -31.37 9.86
C SER A 496 -7.44 -31.96 8.50
N ASN A 497 -6.12 -32.05 8.21
CA ASN A 497 -5.59 -32.72 7.02
C ASN A 497 -4.37 -33.57 7.39
N LEU A 498 -4.58 -34.61 8.15
CA LEU A 498 -3.76 -35.84 8.21
C LEU A 498 -4.66 -37.04 7.98
#